data_eaac98ca19ecfe513342ee8983db096f
#
_entry.id   eaac98ca19ecfe513342ee8983db096f
#
_cell.length_a   1.000
_cell.length_b   1.000
_cell.length_c   1.000
_cell.angle_alpha   90.00
_cell.angle_beta   90.00
_cell.angle_gamma   90.00
#
_symmetry.space_group_name_H-M   'P 1'
#
loop_
_entity.id
_entity.type
_entity.pdbx_description
1 polymer ?
#
loop_
_entity_poly.entity_id
_entity_poly.type
_entity_poly.pdbx_seq_one_letter_code
_entity_poly.pdbx_strand_id
1 'polypeptide(L)'
;ATATIHYIEVAVRSRPYALLEGLVVDKNQRGHGIGTALFKKCIEVAKSKNCYKMIFTSGSDRTDAHKFYEKLGFKKWGLEHRKDL
;
A
#
# COMPACT_ATOMS: atom_id res chain seq x y z
N ALA A 1 -11.01 -10.64 -0.53
CA ALA A 1 -9.79 -9.81 -0.52
C ALA A 1 -9.61 -9.15 0.83
N THR A 2 -8.39 -9.05 1.28
CA THR A 2 -8.06 -8.44 2.57
C THR A 2 -6.83 -7.55 2.46
N ALA A 3 -6.76 -6.56 3.36
CA ALA A 3 -5.58 -5.72 3.52
C ALA A 3 -5.52 -5.24 4.97
N THR A 4 -4.30 -4.99 5.44
CA THR A 4 -4.08 -4.43 6.77
C THR A 4 -3.39 -3.08 6.64
N ILE A 5 -3.89 -2.08 7.36
CA ILE A 5 -3.29 -0.76 7.40
C ILE A 5 -2.79 -0.50 8.81
N HIS A 6 -1.50 -0.20 8.93
CA HIS A 6 -0.90 0.25 10.18
C HIS A 6 -0.76 1.76 10.14
N TYR A 7 -1.12 2.42 11.23
CA TYR A 7 -0.94 3.87 11.36
C TYR A 7 0.27 4.13 12.24
N ILE A 8 1.28 4.78 11.69
CA ILE A 8 2.55 4.97 12.39
C ILE A 8 2.75 6.46 12.65
N GLU A 9 2.92 6.80 13.91
CA GLU A 9 3.19 8.16 14.31
C GLU A 9 4.69 8.45 14.26
N VAL A 10 5.04 9.64 13.79
CA VAL A 10 6.42 10.08 13.65
C VAL A 10 6.59 11.32 14.50
N ALA A 11 7.58 11.31 15.41
CA ALA A 11 7.77 12.35 16.41
C ALA A 11 7.89 13.76 15.83
N VAL A 12 8.47 13.90 14.63
CA VAL A 12 8.69 15.21 14.00
C VAL A 12 7.54 15.63 13.07
N ARG A 13 6.49 14.83 12.99
CA ARG A 13 5.32 15.11 12.14
C ARG A 13 4.07 15.17 12.99
N SER A 14 3.16 16.10 12.66
CA SER A 14 1.87 16.20 13.34
C SER A 14 0.85 15.19 12.84
N ARG A 15 1.17 14.44 11.79
CA ARG A 15 0.28 13.50 11.14
C ARG A 15 0.94 12.13 11.02
N PRO A 16 0.19 11.03 11.20
CA PRO A 16 0.74 9.70 11.00
C PRO A 16 0.93 9.38 9.52
N TYR A 17 1.63 8.28 9.22
CA TYR A 17 1.58 7.72 7.88
C TYR A 17 0.95 6.32 7.93
N ALA A 18 0.46 5.88 6.79
CA ALA A 18 -0.17 4.57 6.65
C ALA A 18 0.81 3.58 6.02
N LEU A 19 0.97 2.41 6.65
CA LEU A 19 1.72 1.29 6.11
C LEU A 19 0.73 0.20 5.71
N LEU A 20 0.66 -0.09 4.43
CA LEU A 20 -0.23 -1.12 3.90
C LEU A 20 0.50 -2.45 3.85
N GLU A 21 -0.07 -3.48 4.45
CA GLU A 21 0.49 -4.82 4.45
C GLU A 21 -0.59 -5.87 4.19
N GLY A 22 -0.18 -7.06 3.78
CA GLY A 22 -1.07 -8.20 3.69
C GLY A 22 -2.19 -8.04 2.68
N LEU A 23 -2.00 -7.26 1.63
CA LEU A 23 -3.02 -7.12 0.60
C LEU A 23 -3.10 -8.41 -0.21
N VAL A 24 -4.21 -9.10 -0.08
CA VAL A 24 -4.43 -10.38 -0.75
C VAL A 24 -5.78 -10.33 -1.46
N VAL A 25 -5.77 -10.71 -2.74
CA VAL A 25 -6.99 -10.90 -3.53
C VAL A 25 -7.10 -12.39 -3.85
N ASP A 26 -8.23 -12.99 -3.52
CA ASP A 26 -8.47 -14.40 -3.78
C ASP A 26 -8.27 -14.71 -5.27
N LYS A 27 -7.68 -15.87 -5.55
CA LYS A 27 -7.37 -16.31 -6.91
C LYS A 27 -8.59 -16.28 -7.82
N ASN A 28 -9.76 -16.65 -7.30
CA ASN A 28 -11.02 -16.68 -8.04
C ASN A 28 -11.58 -15.28 -8.33
N GLN A 29 -11.08 -14.26 -7.66
CA GLN A 29 -11.56 -12.88 -7.78
C GLN A 29 -10.61 -11.98 -8.56
N ARG A 30 -9.47 -12.49 -8.96
CA ARG A 30 -8.49 -11.72 -9.74
C ARG A 30 -9.05 -11.38 -11.12
N GLY A 31 -8.73 -10.19 -11.60
CA GLY A 31 -9.20 -9.74 -12.91
C GLY A 31 -10.57 -9.08 -12.90
N HIS A 32 -11.22 -8.97 -11.74
CA HIS A 32 -12.55 -8.36 -11.60
C HIS A 32 -12.50 -6.95 -10.99
N GLY A 33 -11.33 -6.32 -10.97
CA GLY A 33 -11.19 -4.97 -10.41
C GLY A 33 -11.24 -4.90 -8.89
N ILE A 34 -11.26 -6.03 -8.20
CA ILE A 34 -11.35 -6.09 -6.73
C ILE A 34 -10.11 -5.51 -6.08
N GLY A 35 -8.92 -5.82 -6.62
CA GLY A 35 -7.67 -5.25 -6.12
C GLY A 35 -7.64 -3.74 -6.23
N THR A 36 -8.09 -3.20 -7.35
CA THR A 36 -8.18 -1.76 -7.56
C THR A 36 -9.14 -1.12 -6.57
N ALA A 37 -10.32 -1.71 -6.38
CA ALA A 37 -11.31 -1.21 -5.44
C ALA A 37 -10.76 -1.21 -4.01
N LEU A 38 -10.06 -2.28 -3.62
CA LEU A 38 -9.48 -2.40 -2.29
C LEU A 38 -8.40 -1.35 -2.06
N PHE A 39 -7.49 -1.13 -3.03
CA PHE A 39 -6.48 -0.08 -2.94
C PHE A 39 -7.11 1.30 -2.78
N LYS A 40 -8.11 1.60 -3.60
CA LYS A 40 -8.82 2.90 -3.52
C LYS A 40 -9.47 3.08 -2.16
N LYS A 41 -10.07 2.03 -1.62
CA LYS A 41 -10.67 2.08 -0.29
C LYS A 41 -9.62 2.31 0.79
N CYS A 42 -8.47 1.64 0.70
CA CYS A 42 -7.37 1.85 1.64
C CYS A 42 -6.87 3.30 1.60
N ILE A 43 -6.75 3.88 0.42
CA ILE A 43 -6.35 5.28 0.26
C ILE A 43 -7.36 6.21 0.93
N GLU A 44 -8.66 5.98 0.72
CA GLU A 44 -9.71 6.77 1.35
C GLU A 44 -9.64 6.70 2.88
N VAL A 45 -9.47 5.49 3.41
CA VAL A 45 -9.37 5.28 4.86
C VAL A 45 -8.15 6.01 5.42
N ALA A 46 -7.00 5.92 4.76
CA ALA A 46 -5.80 6.63 5.19
C ALA A 46 -6.01 8.14 5.19
N LYS A 47 -6.66 8.67 4.17
CA LYS A 47 -7.00 10.10 4.11
C LYS A 47 -7.93 10.51 5.25
N SER A 48 -8.92 9.68 5.55
CA SER A 48 -9.87 9.95 6.65
C SER A 48 -9.19 9.97 8.02
N LYS A 49 -8.06 9.26 8.16
CA LYS A 49 -7.25 9.25 9.38
C LYS A 49 -6.16 10.32 9.38
N ASN A 50 -6.22 11.24 8.41
CA ASN A 50 -5.29 12.35 8.31
C ASN A 50 -3.83 11.93 8.09
N CYS A 51 -3.60 10.79 7.42
CA CYS A 51 -2.25 10.35 7.07
C CYS A 51 -1.65 11.23 5.99
N TYR A 52 -0.34 11.52 6.10
CA TYR A 52 0.31 12.36 5.10
C TYR A 52 0.89 11.56 3.93
N LYS A 53 1.04 10.26 4.08
CA LYS A 53 1.46 9.35 3.01
C LYS A 53 1.00 7.93 3.30
N MET A 54 1.02 7.11 2.26
CA MET A 54 0.84 5.66 2.37
C MET A 54 2.03 4.99 1.71
N ILE A 55 2.62 4.00 2.37
CA ILE A 55 3.72 3.21 1.82
C ILE A 55 3.38 1.73 1.88
N PHE A 56 4.00 0.97 0.98
CA PHE A 56 3.99 -0.48 1.01
C PHE A 56 5.20 -0.96 0.22
N THR A 57 5.54 -2.25 0.39
CA THR A 57 6.64 -2.85 -0.35
C THR A 57 6.13 -3.91 -1.30
N SER A 58 6.81 -4.07 -2.43
CA SER A 58 6.53 -5.12 -3.41
C SER A 58 7.83 -5.71 -3.91
N GLY A 59 7.77 -6.94 -4.44
CA GLY A 59 8.96 -7.56 -5.02
C GLY A 59 9.51 -6.76 -6.19
N SER A 60 10.81 -6.62 -6.27
CA SER A 60 11.46 -5.83 -7.32
C SER A 60 11.33 -6.44 -8.71
N ASP A 61 11.03 -7.73 -8.80
CA ASP A 61 10.83 -8.47 -10.04
C ASP A 61 9.38 -8.42 -10.57
N ARG A 62 8.46 -7.78 -9.85
CA ARG A 62 7.04 -7.73 -10.20
C ARG A 62 6.72 -6.46 -10.99
N THR A 63 7.26 -6.38 -12.22
CA THR A 63 7.13 -5.18 -13.05
C THR A 63 5.69 -4.84 -13.45
N ASP A 64 4.85 -5.85 -13.68
CA ASP A 64 3.43 -5.61 -14.03
C ASP A 64 2.67 -5.00 -12.87
N ALA A 65 2.95 -5.46 -11.66
CA ALA A 65 2.37 -4.88 -10.45
C ALA A 65 2.83 -3.44 -10.25
N HIS A 66 4.10 -3.13 -10.55
CA HIS A 66 4.62 -1.77 -10.43
C HIS A 66 3.88 -0.80 -11.34
N LYS A 67 3.55 -1.18 -12.56
CA LYS A 67 2.75 -0.36 -13.46
C LYS A 67 1.36 -0.09 -12.91
N PHE A 68 0.74 -1.10 -12.31
CA PHE A 68 -0.56 -0.96 -11.64
C PHE A 68 -0.48 0.05 -10.51
N TYR A 69 0.56 0.00 -9.68
CA TYR A 69 0.73 0.93 -8.57
C TYR A 69 0.94 2.36 -9.07
N GLU A 70 1.70 2.54 -10.15
CA GLU A 70 1.90 3.86 -10.76
C GLU A 70 0.58 4.48 -11.22
N LYS A 71 -0.30 3.69 -11.80
CA LYS A 71 -1.64 4.14 -12.20
C LYS A 71 -2.47 4.64 -11.01
N LEU A 72 -2.24 4.10 -9.83
CA LEU A 72 -2.92 4.53 -8.62
C LEU A 72 -2.25 5.74 -7.96
N GLY A 73 -1.18 6.26 -8.53
CA GLY A 73 -0.48 7.43 -8.03
C GLY A 73 0.70 7.14 -7.11
N PHE A 74 1.05 5.88 -6.93
CA PHE A 74 2.22 5.52 -6.12
C PHE A 74 3.49 5.70 -6.93
N LYS A 75 4.55 6.15 -6.26
CA LYS A 75 5.87 6.30 -6.86
C LYS A 75 6.84 5.36 -6.19
N LYS A 76 7.77 4.81 -6.95
CA LYS A 76 8.87 4.03 -6.39
C LYS A 76 9.85 4.99 -5.74
N TRP A 77 9.80 5.06 -4.40
CA TRP A 77 10.56 6.07 -3.66
C TRP A 77 11.93 5.59 -3.20
N GLY A 78 12.08 4.29 -2.91
CA GLY A 78 13.33 3.74 -2.41
C GLY A 78 13.36 2.22 -2.43
N LEU A 79 14.41 1.67 -1.85
CA LEU A 79 14.60 0.23 -1.74
C LEU A 79 14.46 -0.21 -0.29
N GLU A 80 13.83 -1.36 -0.08
CA GLU A 80 13.76 -1.98 1.22
C GLU A 80 15.09 -2.68 1.53
N HIS A 81 15.63 -2.43 2.72
CA HIS A 81 16.78 -3.17 3.24
C HIS A 81 16.28 -4.05 4.39
N ARG A 82 16.51 -5.35 4.28
CA ARG A 82 15.97 -6.30 5.24
C ARG A 82 17.07 -7.15 5.84
N LYS A 83 16.99 -7.38 7.14
CA LYS A 83 17.82 -8.34 7.86
C LYS A 83 16.91 -9.18 8.73
N ASP A 84 16.89 -10.49 8.51
CA ASP A 84 16.17 -11.40 9.38
C ASP A 84 16.98 -11.60 10.66
N LEU A 85 16.29 -11.56 11.78
CA LEU A 85 16.93 -11.59 13.10
C LEU A 85 16.85 -12.97 13.75
#